data_8f5b5a2d933c43ba98f787bb61233de7
#
_entry.id   8f5b5a2d933c43ba98f787bb61233de7
#
_cell.length_a   1.000
_cell.length_b   1.000
_cell.length_c   1.000
_cell.angle_alpha   90.00
_cell.angle_beta   90.00
_cell.angle_gamma   90.00
#
_symmetry.space_group_name_H-M   'P 1'
#
loop_
_entity.id
_entity.type
_entity.pdbx_description
1 polymer ?
#
loop_
_entity_poly.entity_id
_entity_poly.type
_entity_poly.pdbx_seq_one_letter_code
_entity_poly.pdbx_strand_id
1 'polypeptide(L)'
;MLNAGNPIGVMDSGIGGLTVVRELQRILPGEDIIYFGDSANCPYGNKTSDQIFELSRHMLQFLGDNGVKCTAIACNTISTMADRLRPCFDYQIISIVEEAAKYVIREQLSSVGLIATEFTVASGRYAELIHQGLPACKVVGKGSPLLAALVDRGDFNQHDINTEIRTQVDNILSREPVDHLILGCTHYPIVEENFHECYPEMHLINPALEQANAVKAYLAEQNALNPQKKGKFVICTSGDPQVYVNVGKRLGLFEASELKVVHI
;
A
#
# COMPACT_ATOMS: atom_id res chain seq x y z
N MET A 1 0.99 26.56 -8.06
CA MET A 1 -0.11 25.66 -8.54
C MET A 1 0.51 24.39 -9.08
N LEU A 2 -0.04 23.24 -8.74
CA LEU A 2 0.42 21.96 -9.27
C LEU A 2 0.16 21.90 -10.79
N ASN A 3 1.10 21.29 -11.52
CA ASN A 3 0.90 21.05 -12.94
C ASN A 3 0.12 19.76 -13.15
N ALA A 4 -1.06 19.84 -13.78
CA ALA A 4 -1.93 18.67 -14.05
C ALA A 4 -1.21 17.58 -14.87
N GLY A 5 -0.29 17.94 -15.75
CA GLY A 5 0.50 17.02 -16.57
C GLY A 5 1.64 16.31 -15.83
N ASN A 6 1.94 16.69 -14.58
CA ASN A 6 2.94 16.00 -13.78
C ASN A 6 2.43 14.64 -13.30
N PRO A 7 3.30 13.61 -13.16
CA PRO A 7 2.87 12.28 -12.76
C PRO A 7 2.51 12.19 -11.27
N ILE A 8 1.73 11.16 -10.93
CA ILE A 8 1.58 10.67 -9.57
C ILE A 8 2.75 9.74 -9.26
N GLY A 9 3.46 9.95 -8.16
CA GLY A 9 4.42 8.99 -7.62
C GLY A 9 3.71 7.92 -6.80
N VAL A 10 4.13 6.66 -6.96
CA VAL A 10 3.72 5.55 -6.08
C VAL A 10 4.98 4.82 -5.65
N MET A 11 5.17 4.60 -4.36
CA MET A 11 6.33 3.89 -3.84
C MET A 11 5.98 2.74 -2.92
N ASP A 12 6.78 1.68 -3.02
CA ASP A 12 6.66 0.48 -2.19
C ASP A 12 8.03 -0.17 -1.98
N SER A 13 8.17 -0.99 -0.95
CA SER A 13 9.39 -1.78 -0.73
C SER A 13 9.62 -2.88 -1.78
N GLY A 14 8.60 -3.23 -2.57
CA GLY A 14 8.66 -4.30 -3.55
C GLY A 14 7.58 -4.19 -4.62
N ILE A 15 6.94 -5.31 -4.93
CA ILE A 15 5.91 -5.41 -5.98
C ILE A 15 4.49 -5.11 -5.49
N GLY A 16 4.26 -5.19 -4.17
CA GLY A 16 2.91 -5.15 -3.60
C GLY A 16 2.18 -3.84 -3.89
N GLY A 17 2.88 -2.71 -3.95
CA GLY A 17 2.31 -1.41 -4.25
C GLY A 17 1.67 -1.28 -5.64
N LEU A 18 1.88 -2.25 -6.54
CA LEU A 18 1.13 -2.34 -7.80
C LEU A 18 -0.38 -2.49 -7.58
N THR A 19 -0.81 -2.96 -6.41
CA THR A 19 -2.23 -2.97 -6.02
C THR A 19 -2.80 -1.56 -5.92
N VAL A 20 -2.03 -0.58 -5.43
CA VAL A 20 -2.40 0.84 -5.42
C VAL A 20 -2.43 1.40 -6.84
N VAL A 21 -1.44 1.04 -7.68
CA VAL A 21 -1.43 1.45 -9.10
C VAL A 21 -2.69 0.95 -9.80
N ARG A 22 -3.15 -0.28 -9.53
CA ARG A 22 -4.39 -0.83 -10.07
C ARG A 22 -5.59 0.08 -9.76
N GLU A 23 -5.74 0.49 -8.52
CA GLU A 23 -6.85 1.34 -8.12
C GLU A 23 -6.73 2.75 -8.72
N LEU A 24 -5.52 3.32 -8.78
CA LEU A 24 -5.28 4.61 -9.43
C LEU A 24 -5.63 4.55 -10.93
N GLN A 25 -5.17 3.54 -11.66
CA GLN A 25 -5.50 3.39 -13.09
C GLN A 25 -7.00 3.22 -13.33
N ARG A 26 -7.71 2.55 -12.40
CA ARG A 26 -9.15 2.34 -12.49
C ARG A 26 -9.96 3.62 -12.28
N ILE A 27 -9.58 4.47 -11.30
CA ILE A 27 -10.36 5.67 -10.94
C ILE A 27 -9.81 6.96 -11.53
N LEU A 28 -8.56 6.97 -11.97
CA LEU A 28 -7.82 8.08 -12.56
C LEU A 28 -7.08 7.65 -13.84
N PRO A 29 -7.76 7.10 -14.84
CA PRO A 29 -7.11 6.51 -16.02
C PRO A 29 -6.30 7.50 -16.86
N GLY A 30 -6.54 8.80 -16.71
CA GLY A 30 -5.81 9.87 -17.40
C GLY A 30 -4.52 10.29 -16.73
N GLU A 31 -4.22 9.82 -15.53
CA GLU A 31 -3.04 10.24 -14.79
C GLU A 31 -1.78 9.48 -15.22
N ASP A 32 -0.69 10.21 -15.42
CA ASP A 32 0.62 9.61 -15.55
C ASP A 32 1.08 9.10 -14.18
N ILE A 33 1.66 7.89 -14.12
CA ILE A 33 2.10 7.26 -12.88
C ILE A 33 3.56 6.84 -13.01
N ILE A 34 4.38 7.22 -12.02
CA ILE A 34 5.72 6.67 -11.81
C ILE A 34 5.67 5.81 -10.56
N TYR A 35 5.84 4.51 -10.74
CA TYR A 35 5.99 3.55 -9.65
C TYR A 35 7.46 3.35 -9.32
N PHE A 36 7.82 3.35 -8.03
CA PHE A 36 9.14 2.94 -7.56
C PHE A 36 9.02 1.81 -6.56
N GLY A 37 9.59 0.64 -6.89
CA GLY A 37 9.66 -0.53 -6.02
C GLY A 37 11.09 -0.91 -5.67
N ASP A 38 11.45 -0.87 -4.38
CA ASP A 38 12.81 -1.16 -3.90
C ASP A 38 13.04 -2.64 -3.59
N SER A 39 12.87 -3.51 -4.59
CA SER A 39 12.98 -4.97 -4.43
C SER A 39 14.35 -5.45 -4.00
N ALA A 40 15.43 -4.75 -4.37
CA ALA A 40 16.79 -5.14 -3.97
C ALA A 40 16.99 -5.09 -2.45
N ASN A 41 16.25 -4.22 -1.77
CA ASN A 41 16.30 -4.04 -0.32
C ASN A 41 15.13 -4.70 0.43
N CYS A 42 14.18 -5.34 -0.27
CA CYS A 42 13.05 -6.07 0.33
C CYS A 42 13.55 -7.36 1.04
N PRO A 43 12.93 -7.79 2.16
CA PRO A 43 11.76 -7.22 2.82
C PRO A 43 12.11 -6.12 3.84
N TYR A 44 11.32 -5.05 3.85
CA TYR A 44 11.51 -3.95 4.81
C TYR A 44 11.14 -4.30 6.24
N GLY A 45 10.24 -5.27 6.44
CA GLY A 45 9.82 -5.71 7.78
C GLY A 45 10.96 -6.24 8.68
N ASN A 46 12.11 -6.58 8.09
CA ASN A 46 13.30 -7.09 8.81
C ASN A 46 14.36 -5.99 9.06
N LYS A 47 14.10 -4.76 8.66
CA LYS A 47 15.03 -3.63 8.78
C LYS A 47 14.74 -2.80 10.03
N THR A 48 15.76 -2.06 10.48
CA THR A 48 15.56 -1.05 11.54
C THR A 48 14.78 0.14 11.03
N SER A 49 14.13 0.89 11.92
CA SER A 49 13.42 2.12 11.59
C SER A 49 14.27 3.11 10.81
N ASP A 50 15.55 3.26 11.18
CA ASP A 50 16.44 4.23 10.50
C ASP A 50 16.83 3.74 9.10
N GLN A 51 17.03 2.44 8.91
CA GLN A 51 17.26 1.87 7.57
C GLN A 51 16.04 2.07 6.66
N ILE A 52 14.83 1.81 7.18
CA ILE A 52 13.58 2.03 6.43
C ILE A 52 13.44 3.52 6.09
N PHE A 53 13.71 4.40 7.04
CA PHE A 53 13.63 5.85 6.83
C PHE A 53 14.56 6.32 5.70
N GLU A 54 15.85 5.95 5.73
CA GLU A 54 16.81 6.39 4.71
C GLU A 54 16.49 5.84 3.32
N LEU A 55 16.15 4.56 3.21
CA LEU A 55 15.74 3.97 1.93
C LEU A 55 14.49 4.67 1.38
N SER A 56 13.51 4.92 2.25
CA SER A 56 12.27 5.60 1.86
C SER A 56 12.52 7.05 1.44
N ARG A 57 13.43 7.75 2.12
CA ARG A 57 13.83 9.11 1.78
C ARG A 57 14.47 9.16 0.39
N HIS A 58 15.32 8.20 0.03
CA HIS A 58 15.93 8.13 -1.31
C HIS A 58 14.87 7.88 -2.40
N MET A 59 13.91 6.97 -2.16
CA MET A 59 12.81 6.75 -3.11
C MET A 59 11.95 8.00 -3.31
N LEU A 60 11.60 8.70 -2.22
CA LEU A 60 10.83 9.95 -2.28
C LEU A 60 11.63 11.05 -3.00
N GLN A 61 12.94 11.16 -2.74
CA GLN A 61 13.80 12.10 -3.45
C GLN A 61 13.80 11.81 -4.96
N PHE A 62 13.98 10.54 -5.34
CA PHE A 62 13.92 10.15 -6.75
C PHE A 62 12.60 10.54 -7.41
N LEU A 63 11.48 10.29 -6.75
CA LEU A 63 10.14 10.67 -7.26
C LEU A 63 10.01 12.19 -7.38
N GLY A 64 10.46 12.94 -6.37
CA GLY A 64 10.48 14.40 -6.40
C GLY A 64 11.32 14.96 -7.54
N ASP A 65 12.52 14.42 -7.78
CA ASP A 65 13.42 14.80 -8.88
C ASP A 65 12.80 14.49 -10.26
N ASN A 66 11.88 13.52 -10.33
CA ASN A 66 11.10 13.24 -11.52
C ASN A 66 9.80 14.08 -11.63
N GLY A 67 9.64 15.07 -10.77
CA GLY A 67 8.60 16.09 -10.86
C GLY A 67 7.19 15.59 -10.54
N VAL A 68 7.06 14.60 -9.64
CA VAL A 68 5.72 14.12 -9.24
C VAL A 68 4.91 15.24 -8.56
N LYS A 69 3.61 15.28 -8.83
CA LYS A 69 2.69 16.26 -8.21
C LYS A 69 2.21 15.84 -6.81
N CYS A 70 2.27 14.58 -6.50
CA CYS A 70 2.10 13.97 -5.17
C CYS A 70 2.66 12.56 -5.18
N THR A 71 2.89 11.99 -3.99
CA THR A 71 3.31 10.59 -3.86
C THR A 71 2.39 9.83 -2.93
N ALA A 72 1.92 8.65 -3.37
CA ALA A 72 1.28 7.65 -2.56
C ALA A 72 2.34 6.69 -1.99
N ILE A 73 2.53 6.68 -0.67
CA ILE A 73 3.31 5.62 0.00
C ILE A 73 2.39 4.41 0.13
N ALA A 74 2.54 3.44 -0.80
CA ALA A 74 1.72 2.24 -0.83
C ALA A 74 2.13 1.25 0.26
N CYS A 75 3.43 1.12 0.55
CA CYS A 75 3.94 0.21 1.57
C CYS A 75 3.43 0.57 2.98
N ASN A 76 2.73 -0.36 3.62
CA ASN A 76 2.24 -0.16 4.99
C ASN A 76 3.40 0.01 5.99
N THR A 77 4.47 -0.77 5.85
CA THR A 77 5.66 -0.65 6.69
C THR A 77 6.29 0.75 6.58
N ILE A 78 6.50 1.27 5.38
CA ILE A 78 7.03 2.63 5.16
C ILE A 78 6.05 3.68 5.68
N SER A 79 4.76 3.48 5.48
CA SER A 79 3.71 4.41 5.88
C SER A 79 3.64 4.66 7.39
N THR A 80 4.17 3.74 8.22
CA THR A 80 4.29 3.99 9.66
C THR A 80 5.20 5.16 10.00
N MET A 81 6.04 5.60 9.05
CA MET A 81 7.01 6.70 9.21
C MET A 81 6.63 7.95 8.41
N ALA A 82 5.43 8.02 7.87
CA ALA A 82 5.01 9.13 7.00
C ALA A 82 5.22 10.51 7.65
N ASP A 83 4.97 10.63 8.97
CA ASP A 83 5.15 11.88 9.70
C ASP A 83 6.63 12.33 9.80
N ARG A 84 7.56 11.38 9.80
CA ARG A 84 9.00 11.68 9.77
C ARG A 84 9.47 12.04 8.37
N LEU A 85 8.85 11.46 7.33
CA LEU A 85 9.22 11.65 5.93
C LEU A 85 8.69 12.96 5.36
N ARG A 86 7.43 13.33 5.67
CA ARG A 86 6.79 14.54 5.12
C ARG A 86 7.60 15.83 5.25
N PRO A 87 8.22 16.15 6.42
CA PRO A 87 8.99 17.38 6.56
C PRO A 87 10.22 17.46 5.67
N CYS A 88 10.63 16.36 5.03
CA CYS A 88 11.80 16.32 4.15
C CYS A 88 11.48 16.73 2.70
N PHE A 89 10.21 16.95 2.35
CA PHE A 89 9.78 17.16 0.96
C PHE A 89 8.71 18.26 0.84
N ASP A 90 8.74 19.01 -0.26
CA ASP A 90 7.84 20.14 -0.52
C ASP A 90 6.57 19.74 -1.28
N TYR A 91 6.33 18.44 -1.49
CA TYR A 91 5.16 17.93 -2.19
C TYR A 91 4.33 17.01 -1.29
N GLN A 92 3.05 16.82 -1.67
CA GLN A 92 2.11 16.04 -0.87
C GLN A 92 2.48 14.57 -0.84
N ILE A 93 2.52 14.00 0.36
CA ILE A 93 2.70 12.58 0.62
C ILE A 93 1.43 12.02 1.26
N ILE A 94 0.82 11.01 0.62
CA ILE A 94 -0.42 10.36 1.04
C ILE A 94 -0.07 8.94 1.53
N SER A 95 -0.33 8.68 2.81
CA SER A 95 0.01 7.42 3.48
C SER A 95 -1.16 6.44 3.43
N ILE A 96 -0.91 5.20 2.98
CA ILE A 96 -1.95 4.17 2.91
C ILE A 96 -2.53 3.81 4.30
N VAL A 97 -1.70 3.84 5.35
CA VAL A 97 -2.13 3.56 6.73
C VAL A 97 -3.10 4.62 7.24
N GLU A 98 -2.87 5.89 6.92
CA GLU A 98 -3.76 6.98 7.31
C GLU A 98 -5.11 6.89 6.60
N GLU A 99 -5.12 6.55 5.32
CA GLU A 99 -6.37 6.48 4.56
C GLU A 99 -7.22 5.29 5.01
N ALA A 100 -6.59 4.16 5.34
CA ALA A 100 -7.30 3.04 5.96
C ALA A 100 -7.85 3.38 7.36
N ALA A 101 -7.10 4.12 8.18
CA ALA A 101 -7.59 4.59 9.49
C ALA A 101 -8.77 5.55 9.34
N LYS A 102 -8.73 6.48 8.37
CA LYS A 102 -9.85 7.38 8.05
C LYS A 102 -11.11 6.60 7.62
N TYR A 103 -10.94 5.51 6.87
CA TYR A 103 -12.05 4.63 6.52
C TYR A 103 -12.73 4.07 7.78
N VAL A 104 -11.97 3.47 8.69
CA VAL A 104 -12.49 2.89 9.94
C VAL A 104 -13.24 3.95 10.78
N ILE A 105 -12.69 5.17 10.86
CA ILE A 105 -13.31 6.29 11.57
C ILE A 105 -14.60 6.73 10.87
N ARG A 106 -14.61 6.86 9.56
CA ARG A 106 -15.76 7.26 8.76
C ARG A 106 -16.91 6.28 8.89
N GLU A 107 -16.62 4.99 8.85
CA GLU A 107 -17.61 3.92 8.99
C GLU A 107 -18.02 3.66 10.45
N GLN A 108 -17.43 4.37 11.42
CA GLN A 108 -17.74 4.26 12.85
C GLN A 108 -17.65 2.82 13.38
N LEU A 109 -16.64 2.06 12.94
CA LEU A 109 -16.49 0.64 13.31
C LEU A 109 -16.16 0.50 14.79
N SER A 110 -16.92 -0.33 15.51
CA SER A 110 -16.70 -0.59 16.93
C SER A 110 -15.47 -1.47 17.19
N SER A 111 -15.14 -2.34 16.24
CA SER A 111 -13.95 -3.19 16.28
C SER A 111 -13.44 -3.48 14.87
N VAL A 112 -12.13 -3.71 14.74
CA VAL A 112 -11.49 -4.05 13.47
C VAL A 112 -10.27 -4.93 13.70
N GLY A 113 -10.14 -5.98 12.88
CA GLY A 113 -8.94 -6.79 12.76
C GLY A 113 -7.92 -6.14 11.83
N LEU A 114 -6.64 -6.35 12.10
CA LEU A 114 -5.54 -5.93 11.25
C LEU A 114 -4.61 -7.12 11.00
N ILE A 115 -4.52 -7.60 9.79
CA ILE A 115 -3.46 -8.51 9.36
C ILE A 115 -2.40 -7.69 8.57
N ALA A 116 -1.13 -7.75 9.00
CA ALA A 116 -0.07 -6.92 8.40
C ALA A 116 1.30 -7.61 8.57
N THR A 117 2.39 -6.92 8.19
CA THR A 117 3.74 -7.35 8.61
C THR A 117 3.91 -7.20 10.12
N GLU A 118 4.81 -7.99 10.70
CA GLU A 118 5.11 -7.89 12.15
C GLU A 118 5.54 -6.47 12.53
N PHE A 119 6.36 -5.82 11.70
CA PHE A 119 6.79 -4.43 11.90
C PHE A 119 5.60 -3.47 11.95
N THR A 120 4.68 -3.57 10.98
CA THR A 120 3.50 -2.69 10.90
C THR A 120 2.62 -2.82 12.14
N VAL A 121 2.38 -4.06 12.60
CA VAL A 121 1.59 -4.30 13.81
C VAL A 121 2.32 -3.77 15.05
N ALA A 122 3.62 -4.07 15.19
CA ALA A 122 4.43 -3.64 16.33
C ALA A 122 4.56 -2.11 16.43
N SER A 123 4.48 -1.39 15.32
CA SER A 123 4.51 0.08 15.31
C SER A 123 3.35 0.72 16.06
N GLY A 124 2.20 0.03 16.18
CA GLY A 124 0.98 0.55 16.77
C GLY A 124 0.28 1.65 15.96
N ARG A 125 0.82 2.04 14.80
CA ARG A 125 0.38 3.23 14.05
C ARG A 125 -1.08 3.17 13.62
N TYR A 126 -1.59 2.02 13.22
CA TYR A 126 -3.01 1.87 12.89
C TYR A 126 -3.92 2.19 14.08
N ALA A 127 -3.62 1.60 15.24
CA ALA A 127 -4.41 1.83 16.45
C ALA A 127 -4.32 3.29 16.91
N GLU A 128 -3.12 3.89 16.86
CA GLU A 128 -2.91 5.30 17.18
C GLU A 128 -3.80 6.22 16.33
N LEU A 129 -3.76 6.07 15.01
CA LEU A 129 -4.52 6.90 14.08
C LEU A 129 -6.03 6.69 14.22
N ILE A 130 -6.49 5.45 14.38
CA ILE A 130 -7.90 5.15 14.56
C ILE A 130 -8.41 5.76 15.87
N HIS A 131 -7.64 5.62 16.96
CA HIS A 131 -8.04 6.16 18.27
C HIS A 131 -8.06 7.68 18.34
N GLN A 132 -7.33 8.39 17.46
CA GLN A 132 -7.43 9.85 17.36
C GLN A 132 -8.84 10.31 16.96
N GLY A 133 -9.53 9.59 16.10
CA GLY A 133 -10.90 9.91 15.66
C GLY A 133 -11.99 9.03 16.25
N LEU A 134 -11.64 7.83 16.71
CA LEU A 134 -12.58 6.84 17.23
C LEU A 134 -11.97 6.10 18.45
N PRO A 135 -11.85 6.77 19.63
CA PRO A 135 -11.11 6.23 20.77
C PRO A 135 -11.66 4.91 21.34
N ALA A 136 -12.93 4.62 21.12
CA ALA A 136 -13.58 3.40 21.62
C ALA A 136 -13.44 2.19 20.68
N CYS A 137 -12.91 2.38 19.46
CA CYS A 137 -12.74 1.29 18.50
C CYS A 137 -11.70 0.29 19.00
N LYS A 138 -12.05 -0.99 19.02
CA LYS A 138 -11.08 -2.05 19.34
C LYS A 138 -10.29 -2.42 18.09
N VAL A 139 -8.98 -2.24 18.14
CA VAL A 139 -8.06 -2.60 17.04
C VAL A 139 -7.23 -3.80 17.45
N VAL A 140 -7.45 -4.94 16.79
CA VAL A 140 -6.72 -6.19 17.09
C VAL A 140 -5.82 -6.55 15.92
N GLY A 141 -4.51 -6.30 16.08
CA GLY A 141 -3.50 -6.60 15.06
C GLY A 141 -2.82 -7.96 15.25
N LYS A 142 -2.52 -8.63 14.15
CA LYS A 142 -1.64 -9.79 14.10
C LYS A 142 -0.69 -9.68 12.90
N GLY A 143 0.62 -9.78 13.17
CA GLY A 143 1.64 -9.84 12.15
C GLY A 143 1.74 -11.22 11.53
N SER A 144 1.84 -11.28 10.19
CA SER A 144 2.17 -12.50 9.48
C SER A 144 3.64 -12.47 9.07
N PRO A 145 4.45 -13.45 9.49
CA PRO A 145 5.85 -13.54 9.08
C PRO A 145 6.02 -14.09 7.65
N LEU A 146 5.01 -14.80 7.11
CA LEU A 146 5.16 -15.60 5.90
C LEU A 146 4.32 -15.11 4.72
N LEU A 147 3.12 -14.54 4.94
CA LEU A 147 2.15 -14.32 3.88
C LEU A 147 2.69 -13.43 2.74
N ALA A 148 3.38 -12.35 3.06
CA ALA A 148 3.98 -11.50 2.03
C ALA A 148 5.03 -12.26 1.20
N ALA A 149 5.88 -13.08 1.85
CA ALA A 149 6.90 -13.86 1.19
C ALA A 149 6.32 -15.00 0.32
N LEU A 150 5.19 -15.58 0.72
CA LEU A 150 4.48 -16.58 -0.10
C LEU A 150 3.96 -15.94 -1.39
N VAL A 151 3.38 -14.73 -1.28
CA VAL A 151 2.91 -13.98 -2.44
C VAL A 151 4.06 -13.57 -3.37
N ASP A 152 5.19 -13.09 -2.81
CA ASP A 152 6.36 -12.67 -3.58
C ASP A 152 7.00 -13.79 -4.40
N ARG A 153 6.97 -15.02 -3.89
CA ARG A 153 7.49 -16.19 -4.62
C ARG A 153 6.70 -16.52 -5.89
N GLY A 154 5.48 -15.99 -6.00
CA GLY A 154 4.57 -16.30 -7.11
C GLY A 154 4.08 -17.76 -7.11
N ASP A 155 4.44 -18.52 -6.09
CA ASP A 155 3.92 -19.85 -5.83
C ASP A 155 2.62 -19.71 -5.04
N PHE A 156 1.53 -19.46 -5.78
CA PHE A 156 0.20 -19.29 -5.20
C PHE A 156 -0.41 -20.65 -4.81
N ASN A 157 0.36 -21.44 -4.05
CA ASN A 157 -0.14 -22.66 -3.44
C ASN A 157 -1.25 -22.29 -2.46
N GLN A 158 -2.50 -22.55 -2.86
CA GLN A 158 -3.68 -22.22 -2.08
C GLN A 158 -3.63 -22.80 -0.67
N HIS A 159 -3.08 -24.02 -0.51
CA HIS A 159 -3.00 -24.65 0.80
C HIS A 159 -2.13 -23.87 1.77
N ASP A 160 -0.93 -23.45 1.35
CA ASP A 160 0.00 -22.72 2.22
C ASP A 160 -0.51 -21.32 2.53
N ILE A 161 -1.05 -20.61 1.52
CA ILE A 161 -1.65 -19.29 1.69
C ILE A 161 -2.86 -19.35 2.64
N ASN A 162 -3.78 -20.28 2.40
CA ASN A 162 -4.99 -20.43 3.23
C ASN A 162 -4.64 -20.84 4.66
N THR A 163 -3.63 -21.70 4.85
CA THR A 163 -3.15 -22.10 6.18
C THR A 163 -2.60 -20.91 6.95
N GLU A 164 -1.77 -20.08 6.29
CA GLU A 164 -1.20 -18.87 6.92
C GLU A 164 -2.30 -17.84 7.23
N ILE A 165 -3.23 -17.60 6.31
CA ILE A 165 -4.37 -16.70 6.54
C ILE A 165 -5.17 -17.17 7.76
N ARG A 166 -5.57 -18.45 7.82
CA ARG A 166 -6.32 -18.99 8.96
C ARG A 166 -5.56 -18.84 10.26
N THR A 167 -4.27 -19.20 10.28
CA THR A 167 -3.43 -19.10 11.48
C THR A 167 -3.44 -17.69 12.06
N GLN A 168 -3.34 -16.66 11.22
CA GLN A 168 -3.25 -15.29 11.70
C GLN A 168 -4.62 -14.69 12.00
N VAL A 169 -5.62 -14.96 11.17
CA VAL A 169 -6.97 -14.41 11.38
C VAL A 169 -7.66 -15.09 12.57
N ASP A 170 -7.53 -16.40 12.75
CA ASP A 170 -8.05 -17.10 13.93
C ASP A 170 -7.43 -16.56 15.22
N ASN A 171 -6.14 -16.18 15.20
CA ASN A 171 -5.51 -15.51 16.33
C ASN A 171 -6.14 -14.15 16.65
N ILE A 172 -6.54 -13.38 15.62
CA ILE A 172 -7.27 -12.12 15.80
C ILE A 172 -8.64 -12.42 16.42
N LEU A 173 -9.41 -13.32 15.83
CA LEU A 173 -10.76 -13.67 16.24
C LEU A 173 -10.83 -14.27 17.64
N SER A 174 -9.79 -15.00 18.08
CA SER A 174 -9.71 -15.55 19.44
C SER A 174 -9.55 -14.48 20.52
N ARG A 175 -9.08 -13.28 20.17
CA ARG A 175 -8.88 -12.15 21.10
C ARG A 175 -10.07 -11.19 21.09
N GLU A 176 -10.65 -10.96 19.93
CA GLU A 176 -11.81 -10.08 19.74
C GLU A 176 -12.59 -10.56 18.52
N PRO A 177 -13.89 -10.81 18.61
CA PRO A 177 -14.72 -11.06 17.43
C PRO A 177 -14.81 -9.77 16.61
N VAL A 178 -14.35 -9.85 15.37
CA VAL A 178 -14.40 -8.74 14.40
C VAL A 178 -15.03 -9.25 13.10
N ASP A 179 -15.79 -8.40 12.44
CA ASP A 179 -16.40 -8.65 11.14
C ASP A 179 -15.72 -7.84 10.01
N HIS A 180 -14.80 -6.96 10.37
CA HIS A 180 -13.98 -6.17 9.44
C HIS A 180 -12.50 -6.48 9.63
N LEU A 181 -11.77 -6.68 8.51
CA LEU A 181 -10.35 -7.00 8.52
C LEU A 181 -9.58 -6.09 7.57
N ILE A 182 -8.65 -5.30 8.10
CA ILE A 182 -7.74 -4.48 7.29
C ILE A 182 -6.64 -5.38 6.70
N LEU A 183 -6.48 -5.34 5.38
CA LEU A 183 -5.36 -5.96 4.67
C LEU A 183 -4.14 -5.04 4.72
N GLY A 184 -3.45 -5.01 5.86
CA GLY A 184 -2.38 -4.08 6.21
C GLY A 184 -1.01 -4.39 5.58
N CYS A 185 -1.00 -5.05 4.42
CA CYS A 185 0.18 -5.25 3.58
C CYS A 185 -0.27 -5.21 2.11
N THR A 186 0.50 -4.54 1.26
CA THR A 186 0.22 -4.38 -0.17
C THR A 186 0.16 -5.69 -0.96
N HIS A 187 0.74 -6.76 -0.43
CA HIS A 187 0.68 -8.10 -1.03
C HIS A 187 -0.66 -8.79 -0.81
N TYR A 188 -1.37 -8.49 0.27
CA TYR A 188 -2.56 -9.24 0.66
C TYR A 188 -3.74 -9.09 -0.30
N PRO A 189 -3.99 -7.92 -0.92
CA PRO A 189 -5.01 -7.81 -1.96
C PRO A 189 -4.73 -8.63 -3.23
N ILE A 190 -3.50 -9.14 -3.43
CA ILE A 190 -3.16 -10.05 -4.55
C ILE A 190 -3.79 -11.44 -4.33
N VAL A 191 -4.02 -11.79 -3.07
CA VAL A 191 -4.62 -13.06 -2.64
C VAL A 191 -5.95 -12.84 -1.90
N GLU A 192 -6.67 -11.78 -2.25
CA GLU A 192 -7.95 -11.41 -1.64
C GLU A 192 -8.98 -12.54 -1.75
N GLU A 193 -8.99 -13.28 -2.88
CA GLU A 193 -9.85 -14.44 -3.07
C GLU A 193 -9.62 -15.54 -2.02
N ASN A 194 -8.37 -15.75 -1.57
CA ASN A 194 -8.04 -16.69 -0.52
C ASN A 194 -8.63 -16.28 0.85
N PHE A 195 -8.66 -14.97 1.13
CA PHE A 195 -9.32 -14.46 2.34
C PHE A 195 -10.83 -14.70 2.29
N HIS A 196 -11.48 -14.44 1.15
CA HIS A 196 -12.92 -14.74 0.97
C HIS A 196 -13.22 -16.22 1.05
N GLU A 197 -12.36 -17.10 0.52
CA GLU A 197 -12.51 -18.55 0.66
C GLU A 197 -12.41 -18.99 2.13
N CYS A 198 -11.46 -18.41 2.88
CA CYS A 198 -11.27 -18.77 4.29
C CYS A 198 -12.35 -18.19 5.20
N TYR A 199 -12.80 -16.97 4.92
CA TYR A 199 -13.72 -16.17 5.76
C TYR A 199 -14.73 -15.43 4.88
N PRO A 200 -15.75 -16.14 4.32
CA PRO A 200 -16.68 -15.56 3.36
C PRO A 200 -17.54 -14.41 3.93
N GLU A 201 -17.75 -14.37 5.24
CA GLU A 201 -18.54 -13.32 5.91
C GLU A 201 -17.69 -12.12 6.38
N MET A 202 -16.35 -12.19 6.21
CA MET A 202 -15.46 -11.12 6.65
C MET A 202 -15.47 -9.95 5.66
N HIS A 203 -15.73 -8.76 6.15
CA HIS A 203 -15.59 -7.55 5.35
C HIS A 203 -14.12 -7.15 5.25
N LEU A 204 -13.52 -7.35 4.08
CA LEU A 204 -12.12 -6.99 3.83
C LEU A 204 -12.02 -5.49 3.53
N ILE A 205 -11.19 -4.80 4.30
CA ILE A 205 -10.83 -3.41 4.04
C ILE A 205 -9.53 -3.42 3.23
N ASN A 206 -9.64 -3.03 1.95
CA ASN A 206 -8.48 -2.89 1.07
C ASN A 206 -7.98 -1.44 1.08
N PRO A 207 -6.85 -1.14 1.76
CA PRO A 207 -6.35 0.22 1.90
C PRO A 207 -5.96 0.90 0.58
N ALA A 208 -5.66 0.11 -0.47
CA ALA A 208 -5.27 0.64 -1.77
C ALA A 208 -6.38 1.48 -2.42
N LEU A 209 -7.65 1.06 -2.28
CA LEU A 209 -8.79 1.81 -2.79
C LEU A 209 -8.95 3.14 -2.05
N GLU A 210 -8.83 3.13 -0.72
CA GLU A 210 -8.97 4.33 0.08
C GLU A 210 -7.85 5.34 -0.23
N GLN A 211 -6.61 4.86 -0.38
CA GLN A 211 -5.49 5.71 -0.78
C GLN A 211 -5.68 6.30 -2.18
N ALA A 212 -6.15 5.52 -3.14
CA ALA A 212 -6.41 6.02 -4.49
C ALA A 212 -7.52 7.08 -4.50
N ASN A 213 -8.58 6.90 -3.70
CA ASN A 213 -9.64 7.91 -3.52
C ASN A 213 -9.09 9.19 -2.87
N ALA A 214 -8.18 9.09 -1.90
CA ALA A 214 -7.54 10.25 -1.28
C ALA A 214 -6.66 11.02 -2.27
N VAL A 215 -5.90 10.31 -3.12
CA VAL A 215 -5.14 10.93 -4.22
C VAL A 215 -6.08 11.69 -5.17
N LYS A 216 -7.19 11.07 -5.56
CA LYS A 216 -8.19 11.72 -6.44
C LYS A 216 -8.77 12.98 -5.80
N ALA A 217 -9.15 12.90 -4.53
CA ALA A 217 -9.71 14.04 -3.79
C ALA A 217 -8.70 15.19 -3.70
N TYR A 218 -7.45 14.89 -3.35
CA TYR A 218 -6.38 15.88 -3.30
C TYR A 218 -6.15 16.57 -4.66
N LEU A 219 -6.05 15.79 -5.75
CA LEU A 219 -5.84 16.36 -7.08
C LEU A 219 -7.02 17.21 -7.56
N ALA A 220 -8.26 16.81 -7.22
CA ALA A 220 -9.45 17.57 -7.52
C ALA A 220 -9.47 18.92 -6.76
N GLU A 221 -9.14 18.91 -5.47
CA GLU A 221 -9.04 20.12 -4.64
C GLU A 221 -7.99 21.10 -5.18
N GLN A 222 -6.86 20.56 -5.66
CA GLN A 222 -5.79 21.37 -6.24
C GLN A 222 -6.02 21.77 -7.71
N ASN A 223 -7.16 21.38 -8.31
CA ASN A 223 -7.43 21.55 -9.75
C ASN A 223 -6.30 20.98 -10.63
N ALA A 224 -5.72 19.85 -10.23
CA ALA A 224 -4.55 19.22 -10.84
C ALA A 224 -4.83 17.85 -11.46
N LEU A 225 -6.12 17.50 -11.69
CA LEU A 225 -6.49 16.29 -12.43
C LEU A 225 -6.05 16.41 -13.90
N ASN A 226 -5.41 15.37 -14.43
CA ASN A 226 -4.99 15.33 -15.82
C ASN A 226 -6.20 15.06 -16.74
N PRO A 227 -6.49 15.93 -17.71
CA PRO A 227 -7.68 15.79 -18.58
C PRO A 227 -7.53 14.74 -19.68
N GLN A 228 -6.36 14.13 -19.85
CA GLN A 228 -6.14 13.13 -20.89
C GLN A 228 -6.94 11.84 -20.63
N LYS A 229 -7.22 11.07 -21.71
CA LYS A 229 -8.02 9.84 -21.61
C LYS A 229 -7.26 8.64 -21.06
N LYS A 230 -5.95 8.62 -21.26
CA LYS A 230 -5.07 7.52 -20.82
C LYS A 230 -3.70 8.08 -20.46
N GLY A 231 -3.27 7.82 -19.24
CA GLY A 231 -1.97 8.18 -18.73
C GLY A 231 -0.86 7.20 -19.13
N LYS A 232 0.37 7.63 -18.94
CA LYS A 232 1.55 6.80 -19.05
C LYS A 232 1.82 6.09 -17.72
N PHE A 233 2.38 4.88 -17.80
CA PHE A 233 2.77 4.14 -16.62
C PHE A 233 4.25 3.75 -16.75
N VAL A 234 5.07 4.24 -15.82
CA VAL A 234 6.51 3.96 -15.75
C VAL A 234 6.79 3.16 -14.47
N ILE A 235 7.53 2.08 -14.59
CA ILE A 235 8.01 1.28 -13.47
C ILE A 235 9.51 1.51 -13.30
N CYS A 236 9.90 1.96 -12.10
CA CYS A 236 11.27 2.04 -11.63
C CYS A 236 11.48 1.02 -10.52
N THR A 237 12.58 0.30 -10.53
CA THR A 237 12.90 -0.68 -9.49
C THR A 237 14.39 -0.78 -9.25
N SER A 238 14.79 -1.10 -8.03
CA SER A 238 16.18 -1.46 -7.71
C SER A 238 16.49 -2.94 -8.00
N GLY A 239 15.47 -3.77 -8.27
CA GLY A 239 15.58 -5.19 -8.54
C GLY A 239 15.27 -5.59 -9.99
N ASP A 240 14.80 -6.82 -10.18
CA ASP A 240 14.44 -7.33 -11.51
C ASP A 240 13.09 -6.75 -11.99
N PRO A 241 13.06 -5.95 -13.07
CA PRO A 241 11.83 -5.37 -13.59
C PRO A 241 10.85 -6.41 -14.15
N GLN A 242 11.31 -7.60 -14.54
CA GLN A 242 10.42 -8.63 -15.12
C GLN A 242 9.39 -9.14 -14.09
N VAL A 243 9.74 -9.16 -12.81
CA VAL A 243 8.82 -9.53 -11.74
C VAL A 243 7.62 -8.59 -11.71
N TYR A 244 7.86 -7.28 -11.87
CA TYR A 244 6.78 -6.26 -11.91
C TYR A 244 5.85 -6.42 -13.11
N VAL A 245 6.41 -6.77 -14.28
CA VAL A 245 5.60 -7.05 -15.48
C VAL A 245 4.67 -8.23 -15.25
N ASN A 246 5.16 -9.30 -14.65
CA ASN A 246 4.38 -10.50 -14.39
C ASN A 246 3.23 -10.24 -13.40
N VAL A 247 3.52 -9.54 -12.30
CA VAL A 247 2.51 -9.16 -11.32
C VAL A 247 1.54 -8.14 -11.90
N GLY A 248 2.01 -7.17 -12.68
CA GLY A 248 1.16 -6.19 -13.36
C GLY A 248 0.14 -6.86 -14.29
N LYS A 249 0.56 -7.85 -15.08
CA LYS A 249 -0.35 -8.65 -15.93
C LYS A 249 -1.40 -9.39 -15.10
N ARG A 250 -1.00 -10.00 -13.98
CA ARG A 250 -1.93 -10.68 -13.07
C ARG A 250 -2.97 -9.73 -12.47
N LEU A 251 -2.55 -8.51 -12.15
CA LEU A 251 -3.43 -7.46 -11.61
C LEU A 251 -4.28 -6.75 -12.69
N GLY A 252 -4.08 -7.07 -13.98
CA GLY A 252 -4.78 -6.42 -15.08
C GLY A 252 -4.39 -4.93 -15.26
N LEU A 253 -3.16 -4.56 -14.91
CA LEU A 253 -2.67 -3.19 -15.08
C LEU A 253 -2.53 -2.82 -16.55
N PHE A 254 -2.59 -1.51 -16.83
CA PHE A 254 -2.12 -0.99 -18.13
C PHE A 254 -0.66 -1.38 -18.30
N GLU A 255 -0.31 -1.75 -19.53
CA GLU A 255 1.06 -2.08 -19.85
C GLU A 255 1.98 -0.90 -19.54
N ALA A 256 3.10 -1.19 -18.88
CA ALA A 256 4.08 -0.16 -18.57
C ALA A 256 4.68 0.39 -19.86
N SER A 257 4.67 1.71 -20.01
CA SER A 257 5.29 2.40 -21.16
C SER A 257 6.82 2.38 -21.09
N GLU A 258 7.37 2.23 -19.89
CA GLU A 258 8.81 2.19 -19.64
C GLU A 258 9.14 1.39 -18.37
N LEU A 259 10.25 0.67 -18.43
CA LEU A 259 10.82 -0.08 -17.29
C LEU A 259 12.24 0.40 -17.05
N LYS A 260 12.57 0.80 -15.83
CA LYS A 260 13.88 1.33 -15.44
C LYS A 260 14.43 0.58 -14.23
N VAL A 261 15.70 0.19 -14.30
CA VAL A 261 16.46 -0.21 -13.11
C VAL A 261 17.14 1.04 -12.55
N VAL A 262 16.92 1.30 -11.27
CA VAL A 262 17.43 2.49 -10.57
C VAL A 262 18.12 2.03 -9.30
N HIS A 263 19.34 2.50 -9.07
CA HIS A 263 20.07 2.25 -7.83
C HIS A 263 19.95 3.47 -6.91
N ILE A 264 19.50 3.24 -5.66
CA ILE A 264 19.32 4.25 -4.61
C ILE A 264 20.23 3.98 -3.41
#